data_ab689672380177991746155c1e07d0eb
#
_entry.id   ab689672380177991746155c1e07d0eb
#
_cell.length_a   1.000
_cell.length_b   1.000
_cell.length_c   1.000
_cell.angle_alpha   90.00
_cell.angle_beta   90.00
_cell.angle_gamma   90.00
#
_symmetry.space_group_name_H-M   'P 1'
#
loop_
_entity.id
_entity.type
_entity.pdbx_description
1 polymer ?
#
loop_
_entity_poly.entity_id
_entity_poly.type
_entity_poly.pdbx_seq_one_letter_code
_entity_poly.pdbx_strand_id
1 'polypeptide(L)'
;PSLSIYDEAIACWKGEKMSEWKYKLIKNAHKFDFPIHRPYYELTSEQKELLWTGNDFFSGINAFFSSVEEQTYKIQYRVMLSRYRGKTLCPDCMGTRLRKDTNYIKAGGKNVSEIVRMQLDEAYHFFIKLELDDYDLKIAKRLLFEITSRLKFLIDVGLSYLTMNRLSSSLSGGESQRINLATSLGSSLVGSMYILDEPSIGLHPRDTKRLLSVLYS
;
A
#
# COMPACT_ATOMS: atom_id res chain seq x y z
N PRO A 1 22.08 9.04 -10.99
CA PRO A 1 23.34 8.43 -10.51
C PRO A 1 24.59 9.04 -11.14
N SER A 2 24.51 9.58 -12.36
CA SER A 2 25.63 10.17 -13.11
C SER A 2 26.04 11.58 -12.67
N LEU A 3 25.23 12.25 -11.85
CA LEU A 3 25.54 13.57 -11.33
C LEU A 3 26.45 13.48 -10.10
N SER A 4 27.35 14.46 -9.95
CA SER A 4 28.14 14.65 -8.73
C SER A 4 27.35 15.43 -7.67
N ILE A 5 27.87 15.50 -6.45
CA ILE A 5 27.26 16.32 -5.40
C ILE A 5 27.29 17.80 -5.80
N TYR A 6 28.34 18.23 -6.46
CA TYR A 6 28.45 19.58 -7.00
C TYR A 6 27.37 19.86 -8.05
N ASP A 7 27.10 18.89 -8.94
CA ASP A 7 26.11 18.95 -10.01
C ASP A 7 24.68 18.57 -9.55
N GLU A 8 24.40 18.73 -8.27
CA GLU A 8 23.04 18.54 -7.69
C GLU A 8 22.52 17.09 -7.72
N ALA A 9 23.40 16.09 -7.47
CA ALA A 9 22.99 14.69 -7.31
C ALA A 9 21.94 14.49 -6.20
N ILE A 10 21.95 15.35 -5.15
CA ILE A 10 21.02 15.27 -4.03
C ILE A 10 19.79 16.15 -4.32
N ALA A 11 18.74 15.50 -4.80
CA ALA A 11 17.53 16.20 -5.27
C ALA A 11 16.82 17.01 -4.16
N CYS A 12 16.87 16.59 -2.91
CA CYS A 12 16.19 17.28 -1.80
C CYS A 12 16.89 18.57 -1.38
N TRP A 13 18.14 18.79 -1.79
CA TRP A 13 18.89 20.01 -1.51
C TRP A 13 18.81 21.07 -2.64
N LYS A 14 17.93 20.87 -3.61
CA LYS A 14 17.68 21.84 -4.68
C LYS A 14 16.82 23.03 -4.19
N GLY A 15 17.09 24.22 -4.76
CA GLY A 15 16.37 25.45 -4.46
C GLY A 15 17.08 26.34 -3.46
N GLU A 16 16.76 27.65 -3.43
CA GLU A 16 17.49 28.68 -2.69
C GLU A 16 17.73 28.34 -1.21
N LYS A 17 16.67 27.95 -0.50
CA LYS A 17 16.77 27.65 0.95
C LYS A 17 17.42 26.30 1.24
N MET A 18 17.21 25.31 0.39
CA MET A 18 17.69 23.94 0.64
C MET A 18 19.13 23.76 0.18
N SER A 19 19.61 24.60 -0.76
CA SER A 19 20.99 24.56 -1.23
C SER A 19 22.01 24.91 -0.14
N GLU A 20 21.61 25.57 0.95
CA GLU A 20 22.50 25.82 2.10
C GLU A 20 23.11 24.53 2.69
N TRP A 21 22.36 23.43 2.68
CA TRP A 21 22.83 22.12 3.13
C TRP A 21 23.95 21.59 2.22
N LYS A 22 23.78 21.74 0.91
CA LYS A 22 24.80 21.41 -0.10
C LYS A 22 26.06 22.27 0.08
N TYR A 23 25.87 23.57 0.25
CA TYR A 23 26.99 24.50 0.40
C TYR A 23 27.82 24.24 1.67
N LYS A 24 27.18 23.84 2.78
CA LYS A 24 27.91 23.43 3.99
C LYS A 24 28.82 22.23 3.74
N LEU A 25 28.32 21.22 3.02
CA LEU A 25 29.14 20.07 2.61
C LEU A 25 30.30 20.51 1.70
N ILE A 26 30.00 21.23 0.62
CA ILE A 26 31.02 21.66 -0.36
C ILE A 26 32.12 22.49 0.30
N LYS A 27 31.75 23.45 1.15
CA LYS A 27 32.68 24.31 1.87
C LYS A 27 33.65 23.55 2.78
N ASN A 28 33.18 22.47 3.38
CA ASN A 28 33.97 21.71 4.35
C ASN A 28 34.57 20.42 3.80
N ALA A 29 34.24 20.03 2.57
CA ALA A 29 34.63 18.74 1.94
C ALA A 29 36.15 18.49 2.01
N HIS A 30 36.98 19.54 1.90
CA HIS A 30 38.43 19.45 2.00
C HIS A 30 38.96 19.01 3.37
N LYS A 31 38.16 19.17 4.44
CA LYS A 31 38.58 18.79 5.82
C LYS A 31 38.52 17.27 6.05
N PHE A 32 37.77 16.53 5.24
CA PHE A 32 37.60 15.08 5.36
C PHE A 32 37.71 14.38 3.99
N ASP A 33 38.40 15.04 3.04
CA ASP A 33 38.74 14.52 1.70
C ASP A 33 37.56 13.91 0.92
N PHE A 34 36.41 14.62 0.93
CA PHE A 34 35.20 14.14 0.26
C PHE A 34 35.18 14.55 -1.21
N PRO A 35 35.00 13.59 -2.17
CA PRO A 35 35.10 13.84 -3.61
C PRO A 35 33.79 14.44 -4.17
N ILE A 36 33.58 15.75 -4.01
CA ILE A 36 32.34 16.46 -4.41
C ILE A 36 32.08 16.45 -5.93
N HIS A 37 33.10 16.30 -6.76
CA HIS A 37 32.97 16.27 -8.22
C HIS A 37 32.82 14.85 -8.81
N ARG A 38 32.99 13.81 -7.97
CA ARG A 38 32.82 12.42 -8.43
C ARG A 38 31.35 12.08 -8.58
N PRO A 39 30.92 11.38 -9.65
CA PRO A 39 29.55 10.90 -9.80
C PRO A 39 29.08 10.06 -8.60
N TYR A 40 27.81 10.18 -8.22
CA TYR A 40 27.27 9.49 -7.04
C TYR A 40 27.46 7.96 -7.10
N TYR A 41 27.35 7.35 -8.27
CA TYR A 41 27.51 5.90 -8.40
C TYR A 41 28.93 5.41 -8.13
N GLU A 42 29.95 6.26 -8.31
CA GLU A 42 31.37 5.96 -8.05
C GLU A 42 31.78 6.18 -6.59
N LEU A 43 30.92 6.76 -5.76
CA LEU A 43 31.20 6.94 -4.34
C LEU A 43 31.25 5.58 -3.63
N THR A 44 32.17 5.43 -2.68
CA THR A 44 32.26 4.25 -1.83
C THR A 44 31.05 4.13 -0.92
N SER A 45 30.79 2.95 -0.36
CA SER A 45 29.69 2.73 0.58
C SER A 45 29.81 3.64 1.80
N GLU A 46 31.01 3.82 2.32
CA GLU A 46 31.29 4.71 3.44
C GLU A 46 30.99 6.18 3.11
N GLN A 47 31.39 6.64 1.91
CA GLN A 47 31.09 8.00 1.45
C GLN A 47 29.58 8.22 1.25
N LYS A 48 28.86 7.20 0.77
CA LYS A 48 27.41 7.24 0.66
C LYS A 48 26.73 7.29 2.03
N GLU A 49 27.19 6.48 2.98
CA GLU A 49 26.69 6.50 4.35
C GLU A 49 26.94 7.84 5.04
N LEU A 50 28.13 8.41 4.83
CA LEU A 50 28.48 9.74 5.34
C LEU A 50 27.54 10.83 4.81
N LEU A 51 27.09 10.75 3.56
CA LEU A 51 26.08 11.68 3.03
C LEU A 51 24.75 11.60 3.79
N TRP A 52 24.37 10.41 4.26
CA TRP A 52 23.14 10.23 5.02
C TRP A 52 23.28 10.65 6.49
N THR A 53 24.37 10.28 7.12
CA THR A 53 24.58 10.50 8.57
C THR A 53 25.15 11.88 8.87
N GLY A 54 26.00 12.42 8.01
CA GLY A 54 26.76 13.64 8.27
C GLY A 54 27.99 13.39 9.17
N ASN A 55 28.68 14.46 9.51
CA ASN A 55 29.80 14.49 10.46
C ASN A 55 29.84 15.87 11.17
N ASP A 56 30.90 16.13 11.95
CA ASP A 56 31.09 17.41 12.70
C ASP A 56 31.14 18.65 11.78
N PHE A 57 31.39 18.49 10.49
CA PHE A 57 31.54 19.58 9.54
C PHE A 57 30.31 19.88 8.71
N PHE A 58 29.41 18.91 8.54
CA PHE A 58 28.14 19.09 7.83
C PHE A 58 27.07 18.13 8.36
N SER A 59 25.84 18.56 8.31
CA SER A 59 24.68 17.74 8.64
C SER A 59 24.25 16.92 7.43
N GLY A 60 24.06 15.60 7.61
CA GLY A 60 23.67 14.68 6.53
C GLY A 60 22.21 14.81 6.08
N ILE A 61 21.82 13.97 5.13
CA ILE A 61 20.46 13.93 4.58
C ILE A 61 19.43 13.57 5.67
N ASN A 62 19.78 12.71 6.63
CA ASN A 62 18.89 12.38 7.75
C ASN A 62 18.55 13.61 8.59
N ALA A 63 19.54 14.42 8.95
CA ALA A 63 19.32 15.65 9.71
C ALA A 63 18.51 16.68 8.91
N PHE A 64 18.70 16.74 7.59
CA PHE A 64 17.87 17.55 6.71
C PHE A 64 16.40 17.15 6.80
N PHE A 65 16.08 15.86 6.64
CA PHE A 65 14.70 15.39 6.75
C PHE A 65 14.10 15.57 8.13
N SER A 66 14.88 15.38 9.20
CA SER A 66 14.43 15.68 10.58
C SER A 66 14.05 17.17 10.72
N SER A 67 14.86 18.08 10.20
CA SER A 67 14.53 19.51 10.25
C SER A 67 13.29 19.89 9.41
N VAL A 68 13.03 19.17 8.32
CA VAL A 68 11.82 19.34 7.51
C VAL A 68 10.61 18.79 8.24
N GLU A 69 10.75 17.68 8.98
CA GLU A 69 9.68 17.07 9.79
C GLU A 69 9.24 17.99 10.94
N GLU A 70 10.17 18.64 11.62
CA GLU A 70 9.87 19.63 12.67
C GLU A 70 9.03 20.81 12.15
N GLN A 71 9.14 21.13 10.86
CA GLN A 71 8.44 22.24 10.23
C GLN A 71 7.20 21.83 9.45
N THR A 72 6.63 20.64 9.70
CA THR A 72 5.43 20.14 8.98
C THR A 72 4.15 20.94 9.21
N TYR A 73 4.16 21.89 10.17
CA TYR A 73 3.09 22.88 10.29
C TYR A 73 2.96 23.79 9.04
N LYS A 74 4.01 23.94 8.22
CA LYS A 74 3.99 24.63 6.94
C LYS A 74 3.67 23.67 5.80
N ILE A 75 2.70 24.03 4.96
CA ILE A 75 2.22 23.21 3.84
C ILE A 75 3.35 22.77 2.88
N GLN A 76 4.28 23.68 2.57
CA GLN A 76 5.40 23.43 1.66
C GLN A 76 6.30 22.27 2.12
N TYR A 77 6.55 22.13 3.41
CA TYR A 77 7.37 21.04 3.96
C TYR A 77 6.61 19.70 3.98
N ARG A 78 5.28 19.73 4.22
CA ARG A 78 4.44 18.54 4.06
C ARG A 78 4.46 18.01 2.63
N VAL A 79 4.32 18.90 1.65
CA VAL A 79 4.38 18.53 0.21
C VAL A 79 5.77 17.99 -0.13
N MET A 80 6.83 18.60 0.38
CA MET A 80 8.21 18.15 0.18
C MET A 80 8.41 16.74 0.73
N LEU A 81 8.04 16.49 1.98
CA LEU A 81 8.12 15.15 2.60
C LEU A 81 7.33 14.10 1.83
N SER A 82 6.13 14.44 1.36
CA SER A 82 5.30 13.55 0.56
C SER A 82 5.97 13.09 -0.74
N ARG A 83 6.83 13.92 -1.35
CA ARG A 83 7.59 13.55 -2.56
C ARG A 83 8.71 12.57 -2.30
N TYR A 84 9.32 12.62 -1.12
CA TYR A 84 10.50 11.81 -0.78
C TYR A 84 10.16 10.58 0.07
N ARG A 85 9.00 10.57 0.74
CA ARG A 85 8.53 9.41 1.50
C ARG A 85 8.02 8.32 0.56
N GLY A 86 8.74 7.21 0.54
CA GLY A 86 8.27 5.99 -0.11
C GLY A 86 7.21 5.28 0.74
N LYS A 87 6.45 4.39 0.11
CA LYS A 87 5.59 3.44 0.82
C LYS A 87 6.39 2.17 1.06
N THR A 88 6.73 1.91 2.30
CA THR A 88 7.41 0.68 2.72
C THR A 88 6.43 -0.25 3.43
N LEU A 89 6.70 -1.55 3.34
CA LEU A 89 5.92 -2.55 4.06
C LEU A 89 6.19 -2.37 5.57
N CYS A 90 5.14 -2.21 6.37
CA CYS A 90 5.28 -2.10 7.81
C CYS A 90 5.84 -3.42 8.37
N PRO A 91 6.97 -3.42 9.13
CA PRO A 91 7.57 -4.63 9.68
C PRO A 91 6.69 -5.30 10.74
N ASP A 92 5.81 -4.54 11.40
CA ASP A 92 4.93 -5.08 12.45
C ASP A 92 3.72 -5.81 11.89
N CYS A 93 2.98 -5.17 10.98
CA CYS A 93 1.77 -5.78 10.43
C CYS A 93 1.99 -6.48 9.08
N MET A 94 3.18 -6.39 8.49
CA MET A 94 3.54 -7.01 7.21
C MET A 94 2.47 -6.77 6.12
N GLY A 95 1.92 -5.54 6.09
CA GLY A 95 0.93 -5.10 5.11
C GLY A 95 -0.53 -5.41 5.45
N THR A 96 -0.86 -6.09 6.54
CA THR A 96 -2.25 -6.37 6.93
C THR A 96 -2.98 -5.16 7.49
N ARG A 97 -2.25 -4.15 7.98
CA ARG A 97 -2.78 -2.95 8.67
C ARG A 97 -3.54 -3.27 9.95
N LEU A 98 -3.38 -4.48 10.47
CA LEU A 98 -3.96 -4.95 11.72
C LEU A 98 -2.91 -4.89 12.84
N ARG A 99 -3.36 -4.72 14.07
CA ARG A 99 -2.49 -4.80 15.25
C ARG A 99 -2.01 -6.22 15.46
N LYS A 100 -0.82 -6.40 16.05
CA LYS A 100 -0.26 -7.73 16.35
C LYS A 100 -1.20 -8.60 17.20
N ASP A 101 -1.92 -7.98 18.11
CA ASP A 101 -2.85 -8.66 19.03
C ASP A 101 -3.98 -9.41 18.31
N THR A 102 -4.36 -8.97 17.11
CA THR A 102 -5.39 -9.65 16.31
C THR A 102 -4.98 -11.07 15.88
N ASN A 103 -3.69 -11.37 15.89
CA ASN A 103 -3.18 -12.69 15.54
C ASN A 103 -3.44 -13.76 16.62
N TYR A 104 -3.79 -13.34 17.84
CA TYR A 104 -4.19 -14.27 18.90
C TYR A 104 -5.60 -14.84 18.69
N ILE A 105 -6.46 -14.10 17.94
CA ILE A 105 -7.82 -14.55 17.63
C ILE A 105 -7.75 -15.45 16.39
N LYS A 106 -8.20 -16.69 16.51
CA LYS A 106 -8.20 -17.68 15.44
C LYS A 106 -9.60 -18.20 15.17
N ALA A 107 -9.92 -18.41 13.90
CA ALA A 107 -11.10 -19.14 13.43
C ALA A 107 -10.62 -20.32 12.59
N GLY A 108 -11.03 -21.55 12.90
CA GLY A 108 -10.57 -22.75 12.20
C GLY A 108 -9.05 -22.88 12.13
N GLY A 109 -8.35 -22.50 13.20
CA GLY A 109 -6.88 -22.58 13.30
C GLY A 109 -6.13 -21.41 12.61
N LYS A 110 -6.78 -20.58 11.82
CA LYS A 110 -6.18 -19.43 11.11
C LYS A 110 -6.51 -18.11 11.80
N ASN A 111 -5.51 -17.23 11.88
CA ASN A 111 -5.71 -15.87 12.39
C ASN A 111 -6.23 -14.91 11.30
N VAL A 112 -6.72 -13.74 11.71
CA VAL A 112 -7.30 -12.76 10.79
C VAL A 112 -6.27 -12.29 9.75
N SER A 113 -5.00 -12.15 10.13
CA SER A 113 -3.92 -11.74 9.20
C SER A 113 -3.66 -12.77 8.11
N GLU A 114 -3.79 -14.05 8.41
CA GLU A 114 -3.70 -15.14 7.43
C GLU A 114 -4.89 -15.13 6.49
N ILE A 115 -6.09 -14.98 7.05
CA ILE A 115 -7.35 -14.99 6.26
C ILE A 115 -7.39 -13.82 5.26
N VAL A 116 -7.04 -12.60 5.67
CA VAL A 116 -7.09 -11.43 4.77
C VAL A 116 -6.02 -11.45 3.67
N ARG A 117 -5.01 -12.31 3.79
CA ARG A 117 -3.98 -12.53 2.75
C ARG A 117 -4.35 -13.63 1.75
N MET A 118 -5.35 -14.44 2.03
CA MET A 118 -5.83 -15.44 1.09
C MET A 118 -6.44 -14.78 -0.15
N GLN A 119 -6.40 -15.49 -1.26
CA GLN A 119 -7.23 -15.13 -2.41
C GLN A 119 -8.71 -15.30 -2.04
N LEU A 120 -9.58 -14.56 -2.71
CA LEU A 120 -11.01 -14.56 -2.36
C LEU A 120 -11.66 -15.94 -2.51
N ASP A 121 -11.24 -16.75 -3.49
CA ASP A 121 -11.70 -18.12 -3.66
C ASP A 121 -11.20 -19.05 -2.55
N GLU A 122 -9.94 -18.92 -2.13
CA GLU A 122 -9.39 -19.67 -1.00
C GLU A 122 -10.13 -19.31 0.29
N ALA A 123 -10.37 -18.01 0.53
CA ALA A 123 -11.11 -17.55 1.69
C ALA A 123 -12.56 -18.06 1.68
N TYR A 124 -13.23 -18.06 0.52
CA TYR A 124 -14.56 -18.61 0.35
C TYR A 124 -14.62 -20.09 0.74
N HIS A 125 -13.70 -20.90 0.18
CA HIS A 125 -13.62 -22.32 0.51
C HIS A 125 -13.26 -22.58 1.96
N PHE A 126 -12.42 -21.75 2.57
CA PHE A 126 -12.10 -21.81 3.99
C PHE A 126 -13.36 -21.62 4.85
N PHE A 127 -14.17 -20.59 4.58
CA PHE A 127 -15.38 -20.33 5.38
C PHE A 127 -16.49 -21.34 5.15
N ILE A 128 -16.62 -21.94 3.95
CA ILE A 128 -17.58 -23.02 3.70
C ILE A 128 -17.22 -24.30 4.45
N LYS A 129 -15.90 -24.60 4.54
CA LYS A 129 -15.41 -25.81 5.20
C LYS A 129 -15.11 -25.62 6.69
N LEU A 130 -15.44 -24.43 7.22
CA LEU A 130 -15.17 -24.11 8.63
C LEU A 130 -16.07 -24.96 9.53
N GLU A 131 -15.47 -25.87 10.27
CA GLU A 131 -16.14 -26.68 11.28
C GLU A 131 -16.17 -25.92 12.59
N LEU A 132 -17.35 -25.73 13.15
CA LEU A 132 -17.62 -25.08 14.43
C LEU A 132 -18.48 -26.04 15.27
N ASP A 133 -18.38 -25.91 16.57
CA ASP A 133 -19.30 -26.61 17.46
C ASP A 133 -20.74 -26.03 17.36
N ASP A 134 -21.72 -26.74 17.94
CA ASP A 134 -23.13 -26.37 17.84
C ASP A 134 -23.43 -24.98 18.45
N TYR A 135 -22.68 -24.58 19.46
CA TYR A 135 -22.85 -23.29 20.12
C TYR A 135 -22.31 -22.17 19.25
N ASP A 136 -21.08 -22.29 18.81
CA ASP A 136 -20.42 -21.31 17.94
C ASP A 136 -21.12 -21.19 16.59
N LEU A 137 -21.61 -22.30 16.04
CA LEU A 137 -22.40 -22.30 14.80
C LEU A 137 -23.68 -21.50 14.91
N LYS A 138 -24.41 -21.62 16.04
CA LYS A 138 -25.63 -20.82 16.26
C LYS A 138 -25.34 -19.32 16.28
N ILE A 139 -24.23 -18.92 16.89
CA ILE A 139 -23.80 -17.51 16.97
C ILE A 139 -23.31 -17.01 15.60
N ALA A 140 -22.45 -17.80 14.95
CA ALA A 140 -21.77 -17.39 13.73
C ALA A 140 -22.61 -17.55 12.45
N LYS A 141 -23.74 -18.28 12.49
CA LYS A 141 -24.54 -18.65 11.30
C LYS A 141 -24.83 -17.47 10.38
N ARG A 142 -25.30 -16.35 10.95
CA ARG A 142 -25.61 -15.15 10.15
C ARG A 142 -24.35 -14.51 9.57
N LEU A 143 -23.27 -14.44 10.36
CA LEU A 143 -22.00 -13.88 9.93
C LEU A 143 -21.36 -14.72 8.82
N LEU A 144 -21.37 -16.04 8.95
CA LEU A 144 -20.86 -16.95 7.93
C LEU A 144 -21.65 -16.85 6.63
N PHE A 145 -22.98 -16.76 6.71
CA PHE A 145 -23.83 -16.53 5.55
C PHE A 145 -23.48 -15.23 4.82
N GLU A 146 -23.34 -14.11 5.56
CA GLU A 146 -22.98 -12.81 4.99
C GLU A 146 -21.57 -12.84 4.35
N ILE A 147 -20.59 -13.43 5.06
CA ILE A 147 -19.22 -13.52 4.57
C ILE A 147 -19.18 -14.35 3.27
N THR A 148 -19.76 -15.54 3.28
CA THR A 148 -19.73 -16.44 2.12
C THR A 148 -20.52 -15.88 0.94
N SER A 149 -21.65 -15.23 1.18
CA SER A 149 -22.43 -14.56 0.14
C SER A 149 -21.63 -13.43 -0.53
N ARG A 150 -21.00 -12.54 0.26
CA ARG A 150 -20.19 -11.44 -0.28
C ARG A 150 -18.95 -11.92 -1.02
N LEU A 151 -18.26 -12.93 -0.49
CA LEU A 151 -17.12 -13.55 -1.18
C LEU A 151 -17.55 -14.17 -2.50
N LYS A 152 -18.71 -14.86 -2.52
CA LYS A 152 -19.26 -15.44 -3.73
C LYS A 152 -19.54 -14.38 -4.79
N PHE A 153 -20.20 -13.27 -4.46
CA PHE A 153 -20.43 -12.17 -5.39
C PHE A 153 -19.14 -11.63 -6.00
N LEU A 154 -18.09 -11.44 -5.18
CA LEU A 154 -16.78 -11.00 -5.67
C LEU A 154 -16.15 -12.02 -6.64
N ILE A 155 -16.30 -13.31 -6.37
CA ILE A 155 -15.82 -14.39 -7.25
C ILE A 155 -16.63 -14.41 -8.55
N ASP A 156 -17.94 -14.28 -8.47
CA ASP A 156 -18.86 -14.33 -9.61
C ASP A 156 -18.62 -13.17 -10.60
N VAL A 157 -18.20 -11.98 -10.10
CA VAL A 157 -17.75 -10.87 -10.95
C VAL A 157 -16.30 -10.99 -11.45
N GLY A 158 -15.64 -12.14 -11.21
CA GLY A 158 -14.31 -12.43 -11.74
C GLY A 158 -13.14 -11.86 -10.94
N LEU A 159 -13.30 -11.64 -9.64
CA LEU A 159 -12.25 -11.10 -8.76
C LEU A 159 -11.62 -12.17 -7.84
N SER A 160 -11.76 -13.45 -8.14
CA SER A 160 -11.31 -14.57 -7.31
C SER A 160 -9.84 -14.51 -6.90
N TYR A 161 -8.99 -13.93 -7.74
CA TYR A 161 -7.54 -13.79 -7.55
C TYR A 161 -7.12 -12.66 -6.60
N LEU A 162 -8.02 -11.74 -6.25
CA LEU A 162 -7.71 -10.65 -5.33
C LEU A 162 -7.62 -11.13 -3.89
N THR A 163 -6.89 -10.40 -3.07
CA THR A 163 -6.82 -10.59 -1.62
C THR A 163 -7.57 -9.46 -0.90
N MET A 164 -8.17 -9.76 0.27
CA MET A 164 -8.93 -8.75 1.02
C MET A 164 -8.09 -7.59 1.54
N ASN A 165 -6.79 -7.78 1.75
CA ASN A 165 -5.88 -6.73 2.20
C ASN A 165 -5.34 -5.85 1.08
N ARG A 166 -5.76 -6.06 -0.19
CA ARG A 166 -5.30 -5.27 -1.31
C ARG A 166 -5.65 -3.79 -1.13
N LEU A 167 -4.69 -2.91 -1.45
CA LEU A 167 -4.91 -1.47 -1.37
C LEU A 167 -5.81 -1.00 -2.51
N SER A 168 -6.81 -0.18 -2.22
CA SER A 168 -7.70 0.41 -3.25
C SER A 168 -6.93 1.20 -4.31
N SER A 169 -5.83 1.88 -3.92
CA SER A 169 -4.96 2.61 -4.85
C SER A 169 -4.17 1.73 -5.81
N SER A 170 -4.12 0.41 -5.59
CA SER A 170 -3.45 -0.57 -6.45
C SER A 170 -4.42 -1.33 -7.34
N LEU A 171 -5.72 -1.06 -7.23
CA LEU A 171 -6.75 -1.65 -8.07
C LEU A 171 -6.78 -0.95 -9.43
N SER A 172 -7.00 -1.73 -10.49
CA SER A 172 -7.33 -1.18 -11.79
C SER A 172 -8.74 -0.58 -11.79
N GLY A 173 -9.05 0.28 -12.78
CA GLY A 173 -10.39 0.84 -12.93
C GLY A 173 -11.47 -0.23 -13.03
N GLY A 174 -11.23 -1.29 -13.82
CA GLY A 174 -12.16 -2.42 -13.97
C GLY A 174 -12.33 -3.25 -12.69
N GLU A 175 -11.27 -3.44 -11.89
CA GLU A 175 -11.38 -4.11 -10.58
C GLU A 175 -12.23 -3.29 -9.60
N SER A 176 -11.99 -1.98 -9.51
CA SER A 176 -12.79 -1.07 -8.67
C SER A 176 -14.26 -1.08 -9.07
N GLN A 177 -14.56 -1.04 -10.36
CA GLN A 177 -15.93 -1.07 -10.87
C GLN A 177 -16.62 -2.38 -10.51
N ARG A 178 -15.95 -3.52 -10.65
CA ARG A 178 -16.48 -4.84 -10.27
C ARG A 178 -16.71 -4.99 -8.77
N ILE A 179 -15.82 -4.45 -7.93
CA ILE A 179 -16.04 -4.42 -6.48
C ILE A 179 -17.30 -3.62 -6.14
N ASN A 180 -17.47 -2.44 -6.74
CA ASN A 180 -18.66 -1.62 -6.54
C ASN A 180 -19.94 -2.36 -6.98
N LEU A 181 -19.90 -3.03 -8.14
CA LEU A 181 -20.98 -3.85 -8.63
C LEU A 181 -21.34 -5.00 -7.67
N ALA A 182 -20.34 -5.77 -7.22
CA ALA A 182 -20.54 -6.85 -6.26
C ALA A 182 -21.12 -6.33 -4.93
N THR A 183 -20.70 -5.15 -4.48
CA THR A 183 -21.23 -4.50 -3.27
C THR A 183 -22.70 -4.11 -3.46
N SER A 184 -23.06 -3.55 -4.60
CA SER A 184 -24.43 -3.14 -4.93
C SER A 184 -25.37 -4.34 -5.03
N LEU A 185 -24.98 -5.38 -5.75
CA LEU A 185 -25.76 -6.62 -5.90
C LEU A 185 -25.85 -7.42 -4.59
N GLY A 186 -24.77 -7.43 -3.80
CA GLY A 186 -24.73 -8.11 -2.49
C GLY A 186 -25.46 -7.38 -1.36
N SER A 187 -26.00 -6.19 -1.59
CA SER A 187 -26.68 -5.40 -0.55
C SER A 187 -28.11 -5.87 -0.22
N SER A 188 -28.66 -6.85 -0.95
CA SER A 188 -30.00 -7.42 -0.74
C SER A 188 -31.13 -6.35 -0.64
N LEU A 189 -30.95 -5.18 -1.26
CA LEU A 189 -31.97 -4.13 -1.25
C LEU A 189 -33.08 -4.49 -2.25
N VAL A 190 -34.22 -4.88 -1.71
CA VAL A 190 -35.41 -5.18 -2.50
C VAL A 190 -36.03 -3.87 -2.99
N GLY A 191 -36.39 -3.81 -4.28
CA GLY A 191 -37.05 -2.63 -4.88
C GLY A 191 -36.14 -1.47 -5.25
N SER A 192 -34.81 -1.69 -5.26
CA SER A 192 -33.83 -0.69 -5.72
C SER A 192 -33.52 -0.87 -7.19
N MET A 193 -33.42 0.24 -7.94
CA MET A 193 -32.99 0.25 -9.33
C MET A 193 -31.49 0.56 -9.41
N TYR A 194 -30.73 -0.28 -10.09
CA TYR A 194 -29.30 -0.07 -10.33
C TYR A 194 -29.09 0.36 -11.78
N ILE A 195 -28.43 1.52 -11.97
CA ILE A 195 -28.05 2.01 -13.29
C ILE A 195 -26.57 1.68 -13.47
N LEU A 196 -26.27 0.84 -14.45
CA LEU A 196 -24.93 0.41 -14.78
C LEU A 196 -24.52 1.02 -16.12
N ASP A 197 -23.42 1.77 -16.10
CA ASP A 197 -22.82 2.34 -17.30
C ASP A 197 -21.62 1.48 -17.71
N GLU A 198 -21.71 0.87 -18.90
CA GLU A 198 -20.68 0.01 -19.48
C GLU A 198 -20.04 -1.02 -18.51
N PRO A 199 -20.83 -1.84 -17.77
CA PRO A 199 -20.34 -2.72 -16.72
C PRO A 199 -19.35 -3.80 -17.22
N SER A 200 -19.27 -4.02 -18.52
CA SER A 200 -18.37 -4.98 -19.16
C SER A 200 -17.06 -4.39 -19.67
N ILE A 201 -16.85 -3.08 -19.52
CA ILE A 201 -15.65 -2.42 -20.06
C ILE A 201 -14.36 -2.99 -19.44
N GLY A 202 -13.39 -3.30 -20.29
CA GLY A 202 -12.11 -3.89 -19.86
C GLY A 202 -12.19 -5.34 -19.36
N LEU A 203 -13.32 -6.02 -19.54
CA LEU A 203 -13.48 -7.43 -19.24
C LEU A 203 -13.06 -8.32 -20.41
N HIS A 204 -12.43 -9.46 -20.07
CA HIS A 204 -12.28 -10.55 -21.03
C HIS A 204 -13.66 -11.15 -21.37
N PRO A 205 -13.92 -11.62 -22.60
CA PRO A 205 -15.24 -12.19 -22.99
C PRO A 205 -15.78 -13.28 -22.06
N ARG A 206 -14.90 -14.07 -21.43
CA ARG A 206 -15.26 -15.07 -20.43
C ARG A 206 -15.85 -14.45 -19.17
N ASP A 207 -15.28 -13.34 -18.71
CA ASP A 207 -15.73 -12.64 -17.50
C ASP A 207 -17.01 -11.84 -17.76
N THR A 208 -17.18 -11.34 -18.98
CA THR A 208 -18.45 -10.72 -19.43
C THR A 208 -19.62 -11.70 -19.35
N LYS A 209 -19.43 -12.95 -19.77
CA LYS A 209 -20.50 -13.98 -19.66
C LYS A 209 -20.86 -14.26 -18.19
N ARG A 210 -19.89 -14.32 -17.31
CA ARG A 210 -20.13 -14.49 -15.87
C ARG A 210 -20.88 -13.30 -15.27
N LEU A 211 -20.46 -12.09 -15.61
CA LEU A 211 -21.15 -10.88 -15.17
C LEU A 211 -22.61 -10.87 -15.61
N LEU A 212 -22.88 -11.17 -16.87
CA LEU A 212 -24.27 -11.26 -17.39
C LEU A 212 -25.09 -12.31 -16.63
N SER A 213 -24.51 -13.48 -16.31
CA SER A 213 -25.23 -14.49 -15.53
C SER A 213 -25.60 -14.01 -14.12
N VAL A 214 -24.78 -13.17 -13.50
CA VAL A 214 -25.07 -12.57 -12.18
C VAL A 214 -26.14 -11.48 -12.29
N LEU A 215 -26.15 -10.70 -13.38
CA LEU A 215 -27.12 -9.62 -13.59
C LEU A 215 -28.53 -10.14 -13.92
N TYR A 216 -28.64 -11.36 -14.48
CA TYR A 216 -29.92 -11.99 -14.84
C TYR A 216 -30.44 -12.95 -13.77
N SER A 217 -29.71 -13.22 -12.69
CA SER A 217 -30.12 -14.07 -11.56
C SER A 217 -30.87 -13.29 -10.50
#